data_4def4ac3307ab420618d555d59877576
#
_entry.id   4def4ac3307ab420618d555d59877576
#
_cell.length_a   1.000
_cell.length_b   1.000
_cell.length_c   1.000
_cell.angle_alpha   90.00
_cell.angle_beta   90.00
_cell.angle_gamma   90.00
#
_symmetry.space_group_name_H-M   'P 1'
#
loop_
_entity.id
_entity.type
_entity.pdbx_description
1 polymer ?
#
loop_
_entity_poly.entity_id
_entity_poly.type
_entity_poly.pdbx_seq_one_letter_code
_entity_poly.pdbx_strand_id
1 'polypeptide(L)'
;MNIGWTTVANAGDAENMARELVEAHLAACVQIDGPITSFYRMDGHVENEQEYRVTVKFVSENTEKIEAWINDNHPYDIPQWLSISAERVNYSYRKWAESGVEQKTGHKPKKDVLRLSKLGRNYLRKRRFHEAENVFLEALELDSKNAYILVGLGDTTRELKKYEGSISYYEKVLEFDSVNVFALRGIGDAYRGILQHKKAIPYWLRYLECNKDDIYVMVRLAESFNKTGNFEKAEAFYLKALAVNPEDKYALLGLGSLYYKIEDDEKALQLFEKLLGLDGGYVAVLTMVGNIYRRRKEYETAAEYYEKATSIEEWNTFALYGLGDSHRGLGNLEKAVFWWSKILHNEPNNQDLLTRVGDAMMNMDRSAESLEHYMRSLQVGFDLYALLGMSRLHRNHGDWLDAERCCLEILEKVPAHQRSLTELIEIYKGMGNKDKVNEIQSIIDTLEQDG
;
A
#
# COMPACT_ATOMS: atom_id res chain seq x y z
N MET A 1 36.82 -32.42 -13.97
CA MET A 1 37.30 -31.54 -12.89
C MET A 1 38.15 -32.32 -11.91
N ASN A 2 39.23 -31.70 -11.45
CA ASN A 2 40.16 -32.28 -10.50
C ASN A 2 40.17 -31.46 -9.21
N ILE A 3 40.55 -32.10 -8.10
CA ILE A 3 40.79 -31.47 -6.83
C ILE A 3 42.23 -31.84 -6.46
N GLY A 4 43.06 -30.82 -6.18
CA GLY A 4 44.43 -31.00 -5.74
C GLY A 4 44.65 -30.42 -4.38
N TRP A 5 45.66 -30.89 -3.65
CA TRP A 5 46.07 -30.44 -2.33
C TRP A 5 47.56 -30.24 -2.27
N THR A 6 47.93 -29.13 -1.61
CA THR A 6 49.28 -28.86 -1.14
C THR A 6 49.24 -28.26 0.27
N THR A 7 50.38 -28.22 0.95
CA THR A 7 50.52 -27.53 2.28
C THR A 7 51.65 -26.53 2.26
N VAL A 8 51.51 -25.45 3.03
CA VAL A 8 52.51 -24.40 3.21
C VAL A 8 52.63 -23.99 4.68
N ALA A 9 53.76 -23.44 5.06
CA ALA A 9 54.10 -23.18 6.47
C ALA A 9 53.26 -22.08 7.13
N ASN A 10 52.71 -21.12 6.37
CA ASN A 10 52.00 -20.00 6.96
C ASN A 10 50.80 -19.55 6.10
N ALA A 11 49.90 -18.77 6.73
CA ALA A 11 48.67 -18.28 6.08
C ALA A 11 48.96 -17.34 4.90
N GLY A 12 50.03 -16.52 4.97
CA GLY A 12 50.37 -15.57 3.91
C GLY A 12 50.76 -16.25 2.61
N ASP A 13 51.57 -17.32 2.69
CA ASP A 13 51.95 -18.13 1.51
C ASP A 13 50.71 -18.84 0.94
N ALA A 14 49.83 -19.38 1.79
CA ALA A 14 48.59 -19.98 1.36
C ALA A 14 47.68 -18.98 0.63
N GLU A 15 47.52 -17.77 1.14
CA GLU A 15 46.71 -16.71 0.53
C GLU A 15 47.30 -16.22 -0.80
N ASN A 16 48.63 -16.04 -0.87
CA ASN A 16 49.32 -15.62 -2.09
C ASN A 16 49.18 -16.69 -3.18
N MET A 17 49.45 -17.95 -2.86
CA MET A 17 49.31 -19.08 -3.75
C MET A 17 47.85 -19.20 -4.25
N ALA A 18 46.88 -19.09 -3.37
CA ALA A 18 45.46 -19.15 -3.73
C ALA A 18 45.06 -18.05 -4.71
N ARG A 19 45.53 -16.83 -4.47
CA ARG A 19 45.28 -15.66 -5.31
C ARG A 19 45.89 -15.84 -6.69
N GLU A 20 47.16 -16.17 -6.74
CA GLU A 20 47.86 -16.33 -8.02
C GLU A 20 47.34 -17.44 -8.90
N LEU A 21 46.98 -18.60 -8.32
CA LEU A 21 46.34 -19.69 -9.04
C LEU A 21 44.99 -19.31 -9.66
N VAL A 22 44.22 -18.48 -8.95
CA VAL A 22 42.92 -18.01 -9.45
C VAL A 22 43.12 -16.89 -10.49
N GLU A 23 44.02 -15.93 -10.24
CA GLU A 23 44.31 -14.81 -11.14
C GLU A 23 44.94 -15.30 -12.46
N ALA A 24 45.79 -16.32 -12.41
CA ALA A 24 46.37 -16.98 -13.58
C ALA A 24 45.37 -17.88 -14.35
N HIS A 25 44.11 -17.95 -13.91
CA HIS A 25 43.08 -18.83 -14.48
C HIS A 25 43.45 -20.33 -14.51
N LEU A 26 44.35 -20.73 -13.64
CA LEU A 26 44.74 -22.13 -13.46
C LEU A 26 43.73 -22.89 -12.61
N ALA A 27 43.22 -22.26 -11.59
CA ALA A 27 42.20 -22.81 -10.69
C ALA A 27 40.88 -22.09 -10.81
N ALA A 28 39.77 -22.82 -10.72
CA ALA A 28 38.42 -22.27 -10.64
C ALA A 28 38.07 -21.75 -9.22
N CYS A 29 38.63 -22.44 -8.22
CA CYS A 29 38.42 -22.08 -6.80
C CYS A 29 39.57 -22.64 -5.99
N VAL A 30 40.07 -21.88 -5.04
CA VAL A 30 41.04 -22.32 -4.04
C VAL A 30 40.46 -22.10 -2.65
N GLN A 31 40.61 -23.10 -1.77
CA GLN A 31 40.17 -23.03 -0.37
C GLN A 31 41.40 -23.26 0.51
N ILE A 32 41.45 -22.57 1.63
CA ILE A 32 42.54 -22.66 2.59
C ILE A 32 41.93 -23.17 3.91
N ASP A 33 42.51 -24.26 4.42
CA ASP A 33 42.19 -24.84 5.71
C ASP A 33 43.41 -24.79 6.60
N GLY A 34 43.27 -24.43 7.87
CA GLY A 34 44.39 -24.45 8.79
C GLY A 34 44.27 -23.48 9.97
N PRO A 35 45.24 -23.49 10.91
CA PRO A 35 46.40 -24.39 10.87
C PRO A 35 46.03 -25.88 11.12
N ILE A 36 46.70 -26.76 10.36
CA ILE A 36 46.64 -28.21 10.57
C ILE A 36 48.00 -28.70 11.10
N THR A 37 48.03 -29.81 11.86
CA THR A 37 49.27 -30.40 12.31
C THR A 37 49.65 -31.54 11.37
N SER A 38 50.79 -31.41 10.70
CA SER A 38 51.36 -32.46 9.84
C SER A 38 52.43 -33.22 10.61
N PHE A 39 52.41 -34.56 10.53
CA PHE A 39 53.45 -35.41 11.04
C PHE A 39 54.14 -36.10 9.87
N TYR A 40 55.47 -36.03 9.82
CA TYR A 40 56.25 -36.61 8.76
C TYR A 40 57.56 -37.18 9.29
N ARG A 41 58.24 -37.99 8.51
CA ARG A 41 59.52 -38.55 8.85
C ARG A 41 60.63 -37.81 8.11
N MET A 42 61.59 -37.23 8.87
CA MET A 42 62.77 -36.59 8.32
C MET A 42 64.01 -37.12 9.09
N ASP A 43 65.05 -37.55 8.37
CA ASP A 43 66.29 -38.05 8.90
C ASP A 43 66.13 -39.17 9.95
N GLY A 44 65.11 -40.03 9.80
CA GLY A 44 64.84 -41.13 10.71
C GLY A 44 63.99 -40.80 11.95
N HIS A 45 63.67 -39.54 12.17
CA HIS A 45 62.86 -39.06 13.28
C HIS A 45 61.47 -38.62 12.80
N VAL A 46 60.47 -38.63 13.73
CA VAL A 46 59.15 -38.12 13.45
C VAL A 46 59.09 -36.66 13.87
N GLU A 47 58.89 -35.79 12.92
CA GLU A 47 58.75 -34.37 13.12
C GLU A 47 57.28 -33.98 12.99
N ASN A 48 56.90 -32.83 13.53
CA ASN A 48 55.55 -32.24 13.33
C ASN A 48 55.66 -30.73 13.15
N GLU A 49 54.81 -30.24 12.26
CA GLU A 49 54.71 -28.81 11.95
C GLU A 49 53.24 -28.36 11.82
N GLN A 50 53.04 -27.06 12.07
CA GLN A 50 51.77 -26.42 11.79
C GLN A 50 51.78 -25.91 10.35
N GLU A 51 50.82 -26.32 9.55
CA GLU A 51 50.74 -25.98 8.15
C GLU A 51 49.34 -25.51 7.76
N TYR A 52 49.23 -24.86 6.61
CA TYR A 52 47.98 -24.49 5.96
C TYR A 52 47.80 -25.34 4.72
N ARG A 53 46.66 -26.05 4.63
CA ARG A 53 46.32 -26.84 3.45
C ARG A 53 45.62 -25.96 2.41
N VAL A 54 46.12 -25.97 1.19
CA VAL A 54 45.57 -25.31 0.04
C VAL A 54 44.88 -26.34 -0.85
N THR A 55 43.55 -26.26 -0.93
CA THR A 55 42.70 -27.14 -1.75
C THR A 55 42.36 -26.44 -3.05
N VAL A 56 42.85 -26.95 -4.15
CA VAL A 56 42.74 -26.35 -5.50
C VAL A 56 41.71 -27.13 -6.34
N LYS A 57 40.68 -26.46 -6.85
CA LYS A 57 39.65 -27.07 -7.71
C LYS A 57 39.83 -26.52 -9.13
N PHE A 58 40.03 -27.39 -10.10
CA PHE A 58 40.42 -27.00 -11.46
C PHE A 58 39.87 -27.94 -12.53
N VAL A 59 39.86 -27.46 -13.77
CA VAL A 59 39.48 -28.27 -14.94
C VAL A 59 40.64 -29.21 -15.32
N SER A 60 40.32 -30.41 -15.83
CA SER A 60 41.31 -31.44 -16.11
C SER A 60 42.39 -31.01 -17.13
N GLU A 61 42.05 -30.08 -18.02
CA GLU A 61 42.95 -29.48 -19.02
C GLU A 61 44.10 -28.66 -18.39
N ASN A 62 43.96 -28.22 -17.15
CA ASN A 62 44.97 -27.44 -16.45
C ASN A 62 45.88 -28.28 -15.53
N THR A 63 45.76 -29.63 -15.55
CA THR A 63 46.52 -30.49 -14.64
C THR A 63 48.02 -30.26 -14.76
N GLU A 64 48.58 -30.40 -15.98
CA GLU A 64 50.01 -30.21 -16.21
C GLU A 64 50.49 -28.79 -15.93
N LYS A 65 49.64 -27.78 -16.20
CA LYS A 65 49.96 -26.36 -15.93
C LYS A 65 50.03 -26.06 -14.45
N ILE A 66 49.14 -26.63 -13.66
CA ILE A 66 49.14 -26.45 -12.21
C ILE A 66 50.31 -27.16 -11.57
N GLU A 67 50.62 -28.38 -12.02
CA GLU A 67 51.80 -29.13 -11.55
C GLU A 67 53.08 -28.35 -11.82
N ALA A 68 53.26 -27.80 -13.03
CA ALA A 68 54.38 -26.95 -13.35
C ALA A 68 54.41 -25.68 -12.48
N TRP A 69 53.27 -25.01 -12.33
CA TRP A 69 53.18 -23.81 -11.51
C TRP A 69 53.51 -24.10 -10.03
N ILE A 70 53.03 -25.22 -9.46
CA ILE A 70 53.36 -25.64 -8.09
C ILE A 70 54.86 -25.86 -7.94
N ASN A 71 55.48 -26.57 -8.86
CA ASN A 71 56.93 -26.83 -8.84
C ASN A 71 57.78 -25.54 -8.91
N ASP A 72 57.32 -24.55 -9.66
CA ASP A 72 58.07 -23.32 -9.88
C ASP A 72 57.83 -22.25 -8.79
N ASN A 73 56.72 -22.28 -8.09
CA ASN A 73 56.27 -21.19 -7.20
C ASN A 73 55.99 -21.64 -5.76
N HIS A 74 56.16 -22.91 -5.44
CA HIS A 74 55.89 -23.39 -4.09
C HIS A 74 57.05 -22.99 -3.16
N PRO A 75 56.77 -22.55 -1.88
CA PRO A 75 57.81 -22.15 -0.94
C PRO A 75 58.72 -23.31 -0.47
N TYR A 76 58.32 -24.58 -0.68
CA TYR A 76 59.16 -25.74 -0.33
C TYR A 76 59.90 -26.26 -1.56
N ASP A 77 61.14 -26.70 -1.36
CA ASP A 77 61.97 -27.30 -2.44
C ASP A 77 61.35 -28.60 -2.99
N ILE A 78 60.65 -29.32 -2.14
CA ILE A 78 59.93 -30.55 -2.50
C ILE A 78 58.48 -30.40 -2.04
N PRO A 79 57.60 -29.81 -2.88
CA PRO A 79 56.21 -29.59 -2.52
C PRO A 79 55.43 -30.87 -2.49
N GLN A 80 54.58 -31.04 -1.50
CA GLN A 80 53.52 -32.03 -1.56
C GLN A 80 52.49 -31.58 -2.60
N TRP A 81 52.25 -32.38 -3.61
CA TRP A 81 51.14 -32.16 -4.52
C TRP A 81 50.41 -33.48 -4.79
N LEU A 82 49.12 -33.49 -4.51
CA LEU A 82 48.24 -34.63 -4.79
C LEU A 82 47.03 -34.13 -5.55
N SER A 83 46.63 -34.79 -6.60
CA SER A 83 45.38 -34.47 -7.29
C SER A 83 44.56 -35.72 -7.60
N ILE A 84 43.23 -35.57 -7.55
CA ILE A 84 42.28 -36.64 -7.93
C ILE A 84 41.23 -36.09 -8.90
N SER A 85 40.74 -36.97 -9.76
CA SER A 85 39.59 -36.67 -10.61
C SER A 85 38.28 -36.85 -9.86
N ALA A 86 37.39 -35.86 -9.91
CA ALA A 86 36.06 -35.99 -9.35
C ALA A 86 35.14 -36.77 -10.31
N GLU A 87 34.65 -37.92 -9.89
CA GLU A 87 33.76 -38.79 -10.69
C GLU A 87 32.42 -38.08 -11.00
N ARG A 88 31.88 -37.33 -10.04
CA ARG A 88 30.61 -36.61 -10.17
C ARG A 88 30.79 -35.17 -9.79
N VAL A 89 30.35 -34.27 -10.64
CA VAL A 89 30.34 -32.82 -10.43
C VAL A 89 28.99 -32.28 -10.85
N ASN A 90 28.38 -31.45 -10.03
CA ASN A 90 27.14 -30.77 -10.42
C ASN A 90 27.33 -29.99 -11.72
N TYR A 91 26.40 -30.14 -12.66
CA TYR A 91 26.48 -29.54 -13.98
C TYR A 91 26.70 -28.02 -13.97
N SER A 92 25.96 -27.31 -13.13
CA SER A 92 26.08 -25.85 -13.00
C SER A 92 27.42 -25.43 -12.45
N TYR A 93 27.96 -26.18 -11.46
CA TYR A 93 29.29 -25.92 -10.91
C TYR A 93 30.40 -26.22 -11.91
N ARG A 94 30.30 -27.30 -12.69
CA ARG A 94 31.25 -27.62 -13.77
C ARG A 94 31.29 -26.51 -14.81
N LYS A 95 30.12 -26.07 -15.31
CA LYS A 95 30.03 -24.97 -16.27
C LYS A 95 30.65 -23.68 -15.76
N TRP A 96 30.40 -23.36 -14.46
CA TRP A 96 30.99 -22.20 -13.83
C TRP A 96 32.53 -22.33 -13.77
N ALA A 97 33.06 -23.47 -13.40
CA ALA A 97 34.49 -23.70 -13.33
C ALA A 97 35.18 -23.64 -14.70
N GLU A 98 34.58 -24.22 -15.74
CA GLU A 98 35.04 -24.16 -17.13
C GLU A 98 35.06 -22.72 -17.66
N SER A 99 34.02 -21.92 -17.35
CA SER A 99 33.96 -20.53 -17.80
C SER A 99 35.00 -19.61 -17.12
N GLY A 100 35.50 -19.98 -15.93
CA GLY A 100 36.52 -19.25 -15.19
C GLY A 100 37.94 -19.45 -15.74
N VAL A 101 38.18 -20.54 -16.49
CA VAL A 101 39.49 -20.97 -17.01
C VAL A 101 39.71 -20.60 -18.50
N GLU A 102 38.63 -20.40 -19.27
CA GLU A 102 38.75 -19.94 -20.64
C GLU A 102 39.22 -18.48 -20.69
N GLN A 103 40.48 -18.24 -21.11
CA GLN A 103 40.93 -16.94 -21.60
C GLN A 103 40.19 -16.61 -22.89
N LYS A 104 39.03 -15.99 -22.79
CA LYS A 104 38.43 -15.32 -23.97
C LYS A 104 39.06 -13.95 -24.11
N THR A 105 40.05 -13.87 -25.03
CA THR A 105 40.39 -12.63 -25.70
C THR A 105 39.12 -12.00 -26.27
N GLY A 106 38.65 -10.93 -25.65
CA GLY A 106 37.56 -10.09 -26.14
C GLY A 106 36.18 -10.70 -26.03
N HIS A 107 35.60 -10.70 -24.84
CA HIS A 107 34.24 -10.27 -24.51
C HIS A 107 33.93 -10.53 -23.02
N LYS A 108 33.96 -9.48 -22.18
CA LYS A 108 33.59 -9.51 -20.76
C LYS A 108 32.10 -9.20 -20.45
N PRO A 109 31.07 -9.34 -21.33
CA PRO A 109 29.74 -8.82 -20.97
C PRO A 109 28.97 -9.73 -20.00
N LYS A 110 29.01 -11.06 -20.13
CA LYS A 110 28.13 -11.94 -19.35
C LYS A 110 28.44 -12.02 -17.86
N LYS A 111 29.71 -11.95 -17.45
CA LYS A 111 30.13 -12.03 -16.04
C LYS A 111 29.82 -10.72 -15.32
N ASP A 112 30.05 -9.60 -15.99
CA ASP A 112 29.75 -8.26 -15.45
C ASP A 112 28.23 -8.03 -15.40
N VAL A 113 27.47 -8.45 -16.40
CA VAL A 113 26.00 -8.40 -16.39
C VAL A 113 25.42 -9.14 -15.19
N LEU A 114 25.87 -10.37 -14.91
CA LEU A 114 25.37 -11.14 -13.76
C LEU A 114 25.74 -10.47 -12.42
N ARG A 115 26.97 -9.96 -12.30
CA ARG A 115 27.44 -9.26 -11.10
C ARG A 115 26.63 -7.99 -10.85
N LEU A 116 26.48 -7.15 -11.88
CA LEU A 116 25.73 -5.90 -11.81
C LEU A 116 24.23 -6.17 -11.52
N SER A 117 23.65 -7.17 -12.17
CA SER A 117 22.25 -7.56 -11.94
C SER A 117 22.01 -7.99 -10.48
N LYS A 118 22.92 -8.78 -9.89
CA LYS A 118 22.84 -9.17 -8.47
C LYS A 118 23.01 -7.96 -7.55
N LEU A 119 23.93 -7.05 -7.87
CA LEU A 119 24.17 -5.84 -7.10
C LEU A 119 22.95 -4.90 -7.15
N GLY A 120 22.37 -4.69 -8.33
CA GLY A 120 21.14 -3.90 -8.50
C GLY A 120 19.99 -4.46 -7.67
N ARG A 121 19.77 -5.80 -7.70
CA ARG A 121 18.75 -6.45 -6.84
C ARG A 121 19.05 -6.30 -5.34
N ASN A 122 20.30 -6.31 -4.93
CA ASN A 122 20.68 -6.08 -3.54
C ASN A 122 20.36 -4.64 -3.10
N TYR A 123 20.68 -3.64 -3.94
CA TYR A 123 20.31 -2.25 -3.69
C TYR A 123 18.79 -2.06 -3.63
N LEU A 124 18.03 -2.66 -4.55
CA LEU A 124 16.57 -2.62 -4.56
C LEU A 124 15.98 -3.18 -3.25
N ARG A 125 16.47 -4.34 -2.78
CA ARG A 125 16.05 -4.92 -1.49
C ARG A 125 16.37 -4.04 -0.29
N LYS A 126 17.50 -3.31 -0.35
CA LYS A 126 17.92 -2.34 0.68
C LYS A 126 17.23 -0.98 0.54
N ARG A 127 16.29 -0.83 -0.38
CA ARG A 127 15.56 0.40 -0.70
C ARG A 127 16.48 1.56 -1.15
N ARG A 128 17.66 1.24 -1.67
CA ARG A 128 18.61 2.16 -2.27
C ARG A 128 18.33 2.28 -3.77
N PHE A 129 17.22 2.95 -4.10
CA PHE A 129 16.63 2.89 -5.43
C PHE A 129 17.47 3.60 -6.49
N HIS A 130 18.10 4.73 -6.16
CA HIS A 130 18.96 5.45 -7.13
C HIS A 130 20.21 4.65 -7.49
N GLU A 131 20.84 3.99 -6.51
CA GLU A 131 21.98 3.13 -6.76
C GLU A 131 21.59 1.87 -7.54
N ALA A 132 20.38 1.34 -7.27
CA ALA A 132 19.86 0.23 -8.06
C ALA A 132 19.63 0.63 -9.51
N GLU A 133 19.05 1.81 -9.77
CA GLU A 133 18.83 2.35 -11.12
C GLU A 133 20.14 2.47 -11.89
N ASN A 134 21.17 3.10 -11.29
CA ASN A 134 22.46 3.28 -11.95
C ASN A 134 23.13 1.95 -12.32
N VAL A 135 23.14 1.00 -11.38
CA VAL A 135 23.75 -0.32 -11.62
C VAL A 135 23.00 -1.14 -12.66
N PHE A 136 21.65 -1.07 -12.68
CA PHE A 136 20.88 -1.73 -13.72
C PHE A 136 21.03 -1.05 -15.10
N LEU A 137 21.20 0.28 -15.15
CA LEU A 137 21.50 0.97 -16.42
C LEU A 137 22.86 0.56 -16.96
N GLU A 138 23.90 0.50 -16.13
CA GLU A 138 25.21 -0.03 -16.52
C GLU A 138 25.11 -1.48 -17.04
N ALA A 139 24.32 -2.33 -16.37
CA ALA A 139 24.08 -3.69 -16.84
C ALA A 139 23.31 -3.74 -18.18
N LEU A 140 22.38 -2.80 -18.40
CA LEU A 140 21.60 -2.71 -19.63
C LEU A 140 22.45 -2.32 -20.86
N GLU A 141 23.48 -1.50 -20.67
CA GLU A 141 24.45 -1.16 -21.73
C GLU A 141 25.20 -2.41 -22.21
N LEU A 142 25.43 -3.38 -21.31
CA LEU A 142 26.12 -4.64 -21.64
C LEU A 142 25.18 -5.69 -22.24
N ASP A 143 23.89 -5.67 -21.90
CA ASP A 143 22.89 -6.63 -22.40
C ASP A 143 21.50 -5.98 -22.44
N SER A 144 21.20 -5.32 -23.55
CA SER A 144 20.00 -4.50 -23.73
C SER A 144 18.67 -5.26 -23.80
N LYS A 145 18.70 -6.58 -24.00
CA LYS A 145 17.51 -7.44 -24.10
C LYS A 145 17.38 -8.41 -22.92
N ASN A 146 18.04 -8.12 -21.81
CA ASN A 146 17.99 -8.98 -20.64
C ASN A 146 16.72 -8.72 -19.81
N ALA A 147 15.78 -9.67 -19.80
CA ALA A 147 14.53 -9.55 -19.05
C ALA A 147 14.74 -9.26 -17.56
N TYR A 148 15.76 -9.87 -16.93
CA TYR A 148 16.03 -9.69 -15.52
C TYR A 148 16.47 -8.25 -15.18
N ILE A 149 17.28 -7.64 -16.05
CA ILE A 149 17.73 -6.23 -15.92
C ILE A 149 16.55 -5.28 -16.15
N LEU A 150 15.82 -5.50 -17.26
CA LEU A 150 14.67 -4.65 -17.61
C LEU A 150 13.57 -4.70 -16.54
N VAL A 151 13.25 -5.89 -16.00
CA VAL A 151 12.34 -6.01 -14.84
C VAL A 151 12.94 -5.31 -13.62
N GLY A 152 14.24 -5.42 -13.37
CA GLY A 152 14.92 -4.71 -12.28
C GLY A 152 14.80 -3.19 -12.38
N LEU A 153 14.97 -2.64 -13.60
CA LEU A 153 14.76 -1.21 -13.88
C LEU A 153 13.28 -0.82 -13.72
N GLY A 154 12.36 -1.64 -14.23
CA GLY A 154 10.94 -1.43 -14.05
C GLY A 154 10.54 -1.37 -12.58
N ASP A 155 11.01 -2.33 -11.78
CA ASP A 155 10.76 -2.36 -10.33
C ASP A 155 11.35 -1.10 -9.65
N THR A 156 12.60 -0.76 -9.98
CA THR A 156 13.32 0.36 -9.37
C THR A 156 12.66 1.70 -9.69
N THR A 157 12.34 1.93 -10.96
CA THR A 157 11.67 3.17 -11.39
C THR A 157 10.25 3.29 -10.86
N ARG A 158 9.55 2.16 -10.67
CA ARG A 158 8.23 2.13 -10.01
C ARG A 158 8.34 2.54 -8.54
N GLU A 159 9.33 2.04 -7.80
CA GLU A 159 9.58 2.44 -6.41
C GLU A 159 9.96 3.93 -6.29
N LEU A 160 10.65 4.48 -7.31
CA LEU A 160 10.93 5.91 -7.44
C LEU A 160 9.72 6.73 -7.91
N LYS A 161 8.55 6.09 -8.10
CA LYS A 161 7.31 6.70 -8.64
C LYS A 161 7.46 7.26 -10.07
N LYS A 162 8.48 6.84 -10.82
CA LYS A 162 8.69 7.15 -12.23
C LYS A 162 7.90 6.15 -13.09
N TYR A 163 6.57 6.17 -12.98
CA TYR A 163 5.70 5.11 -13.49
C TYR A 163 5.74 4.93 -15.00
N GLU A 164 5.82 6.01 -15.79
CA GLU A 164 5.92 5.96 -17.26
C GLU A 164 7.21 5.26 -17.69
N GLY A 165 8.33 5.57 -17.05
CA GLY A 165 9.60 4.90 -17.29
C GLY A 165 9.54 3.42 -16.90
N SER A 166 8.89 3.10 -15.79
CA SER A 166 8.67 1.73 -15.35
C SER A 166 7.86 0.92 -16.36
N ILE A 167 6.77 1.46 -16.88
CA ILE A 167 5.94 0.85 -17.92
C ILE A 167 6.79 0.54 -19.16
N SER A 168 7.57 1.52 -19.64
CA SER A 168 8.42 1.35 -20.81
C SER A 168 9.43 0.20 -20.67
N TYR A 169 10.05 0.03 -19.49
CA TYR A 169 10.97 -1.08 -19.26
C TYR A 169 10.25 -2.43 -19.25
N TYR A 170 9.08 -2.54 -18.64
CA TYR A 170 8.32 -3.79 -18.67
C TYR A 170 7.76 -4.11 -20.07
N GLU A 171 7.31 -3.10 -20.83
CA GLU A 171 6.85 -3.29 -22.21
C GLU A 171 7.96 -3.87 -23.08
N LYS A 172 9.20 -3.38 -22.97
CA LYS A 172 10.36 -3.97 -23.63
C LYS A 172 10.56 -5.46 -23.29
N VAL A 173 10.26 -5.88 -22.06
CA VAL A 173 10.28 -7.31 -21.71
C VAL A 173 9.19 -8.05 -22.46
N LEU A 174 7.98 -7.52 -22.52
CA LEU A 174 6.83 -8.17 -23.16
C LEU A 174 6.95 -8.25 -24.70
N GLU A 175 7.81 -7.46 -25.32
CA GLU A 175 8.12 -7.55 -26.77
C GLU A 175 8.74 -8.90 -27.16
N PHE A 176 9.58 -9.49 -26.28
CA PHE A 176 10.25 -10.76 -26.54
C PHE A 176 9.83 -11.90 -25.60
N ASP A 177 9.20 -11.60 -24.49
CA ASP A 177 8.63 -12.57 -23.53
C ASP A 177 7.23 -12.09 -23.10
N SER A 178 6.26 -12.31 -23.98
CA SER A 178 4.89 -11.78 -23.83
C SER A 178 4.13 -12.31 -22.61
N VAL A 179 4.61 -13.40 -22.00
CA VAL A 179 4.01 -14.02 -20.80
C VAL A 179 4.84 -13.82 -19.54
N ASN A 180 5.81 -12.92 -19.56
CA ASN A 180 6.65 -12.64 -18.40
C ASN A 180 5.82 -12.13 -17.24
N VAL A 181 5.64 -12.96 -16.23
CA VAL A 181 4.78 -12.69 -15.07
C VAL A 181 5.24 -11.47 -14.25
N PHE A 182 6.54 -11.22 -14.16
CA PHE A 182 7.08 -10.07 -13.43
C PHE A 182 6.76 -8.75 -14.17
N ALA A 183 6.89 -8.74 -15.48
CA ALA A 183 6.57 -7.60 -16.32
C ALA A 183 5.05 -7.33 -16.32
N LEU A 184 4.22 -8.37 -16.52
CA LEU A 184 2.77 -8.26 -16.52
C LEU A 184 2.24 -7.68 -15.19
N ARG A 185 2.72 -8.20 -14.06
CA ARG A 185 2.36 -7.68 -12.73
C ARG A 185 2.85 -6.26 -12.55
N GLY A 186 4.11 -5.99 -12.92
CA GLY A 186 4.75 -4.68 -12.76
C GLY A 186 4.06 -3.57 -13.55
N ILE A 187 3.64 -3.83 -14.80
CA ILE A 187 2.87 -2.87 -15.62
C ILE A 187 1.51 -2.58 -14.97
N GLY A 188 0.79 -3.61 -14.54
CA GLY A 188 -0.47 -3.42 -13.85
C GLY A 188 -0.32 -2.53 -12.61
N ASP A 189 0.71 -2.78 -11.80
CA ASP A 189 1.01 -1.99 -10.61
C ASP A 189 1.40 -0.55 -10.95
N ALA A 190 2.15 -0.34 -12.03
CA ALA A 190 2.56 0.99 -12.49
C ALA A 190 1.36 1.80 -13.01
N TYR A 191 0.49 1.20 -13.82
CA TYR A 191 -0.76 1.86 -14.27
C TYR A 191 -1.69 2.20 -13.11
N ARG A 192 -1.79 1.34 -12.08
CA ARG A 192 -2.52 1.67 -10.85
C ARG A 192 -1.89 2.85 -10.13
N GLY A 193 -0.56 2.92 -10.09
CA GLY A 193 0.17 4.03 -9.45
C GLY A 193 -0.13 5.41 -10.04
N ILE A 194 -0.48 5.48 -11.33
CA ILE A 194 -0.93 6.69 -12.02
C ILE A 194 -2.46 6.76 -12.19
N LEU A 195 -3.20 5.98 -11.39
CA LEU A 195 -4.67 5.93 -11.34
C LEU A 195 -5.35 5.52 -12.67
N GLN A 196 -4.60 4.92 -13.61
CA GLN A 196 -5.11 4.42 -14.88
C GLN A 196 -5.63 2.98 -14.76
N HIS A 197 -6.61 2.76 -13.87
CA HIS A 197 -7.14 1.44 -13.54
C HIS A 197 -7.58 0.63 -14.76
N LYS A 198 -8.22 1.27 -15.75
CA LYS A 198 -8.66 0.60 -16.98
C LYS A 198 -7.50 -0.05 -17.76
N LYS A 199 -6.32 0.59 -17.75
CA LYS A 199 -5.13 0.06 -18.43
C LYS A 199 -4.42 -1.02 -17.61
N ALA A 200 -4.51 -1.01 -16.27
CA ALA A 200 -3.93 -2.02 -15.40
C ALA A 200 -4.61 -3.40 -15.58
N ILE A 201 -5.94 -3.41 -15.72
CA ILE A 201 -6.77 -4.62 -15.74
C ILE A 201 -6.30 -5.70 -16.73
N PRO A 202 -6.04 -5.43 -18.03
CA PRO A 202 -5.67 -6.47 -18.99
C PRO A 202 -4.35 -7.15 -18.65
N TYR A 203 -3.39 -6.43 -18.06
CA TYR A 203 -2.10 -7.02 -17.68
C TYR A 203 -2.23 -7.96 -16.48
N TRP A 204 -3.00 -7.60 -15.47
CA TRP A 204 -3.26 -8.49 -14.34
C TRP A 204 -4.13 -9.70 -14.70
N LEU A 205 -5.06 -9.57 -15.65
CA LEU A 205 -5.81 -10.72 -16.17
C LEU A 205 -4.87 -11.73 -16.82
N ARG A 206 -3.97 -11.27 -17.70
CA ARG A 206 -2.93 -12.13 -18.32
C ARG A 206 -1.98 -12.73 -17.28
N TYR A 207 -1.61 -11.97 -16.24
CA TYR A 207 -0.82 -12.51 -15.13
C TYR A 207 -1.52 -13.66 -14.42
N LEU A 208 -2.83 -13.53 -14.15
CA LEU A 208 -3.61 -14.56 -13.46
C LEU A 208 -3.87 -15.82 -14.31
N GLU A 209 -3.68 -15.77 -15.63
CA GLU A 209 -3.68 -16.98 -16.47
C GLU A 209 -2.56 -17.95 -16.06
N CYS A 210 -1.40 -17.41 -15.67
CA CYS A 210 -0.24 -18.15 -15.21
C CYS A 210 -0.20 -18.39 -13.69
N ASN A 211 -0.78 -17.48 -12.90
CA ASN A 211 -0.70 -17.46 -11.42
C ASN A 211 -2.12 -17.34 -10.84
N LYS A 212 -2.92 -18.39 -11.01
CA LYS A 212 -4.36 -18.40 -10.76
C LYS A 212 -4.77 -18.07 -9.32
N ASP A 213 -3.89 -18.35 -8.34
CA ASP A 213 -4.18 -18.25 -6.91
C ASP A 213 -3.47 -17.06 -6.23
N ASP A 214 -2.97 -16.09 -7.01
CA ASP A 214 -2.37 -14.88 -6.44
C ASP A 214 -3.46 -13.92 -5.92
N ILE A 215 -3.78 -14.05 -4.64
CA ILE A 215 -4.77 -13.25 -3.92
C ILE A 215 -4.49 -11.77 -4.06
N TYR A 216 -3.23 -11.38 -3.96
CA TYR A 216 -2.82 -9.99 -3.99
C TYR A 216 -3.16 -9.30 -5.32
N VAL A 217 -2.97 -10.01 -6.45
CA VAL A 217 -3.35 -9.51 -7.76
C VAL A 217 -4.87 -9.56 -7.95
N MET A 218 -5.55 -10.59 -7.44
CA MET A 218 -7.02 -10.65 -7.47
C MET A 218 -7.65 -9.45 -6.75
N VAL A 219 -7.17 -9.11 -5.56
CA VAL A 219 -7.68 -7.96 -4.79
C VAL A 219 -7.44 -6.65 -5.53
N ARG A 220 -6.24 -6.42 -6.09
CA ARG A 220 -5.94 -5.22 -6.89
C ARG A 220 -6.80 -5.11 -8.14
N LEU A 221 -7.07 -6.24 -8.78
CA LEU A 221 -7.94 -6.31 -9.94
C LEU A 221 -9.38 -5.97 -9.55
N ALA A 222 -9.86 -6.52 -8.45
CA ALA A 222 -11.18 -6.20 -7.88
C ALA A 222 -11.31 -4.71 -7.52
N GLU A 223 -10.30 -4.13 -6.84
CA GLU A 223 -10.25 -2.69 -6.55
C GLU A 223 -10.33 -1.85 -7.84
N SER A 224 -9.60 -2.27 -8.87
CA SER A 224 -9.59 -1.54 -10.15
C SER A 224 -10.92 -1.65 -10.90
N PHE A 225 -11.59 -2.80 -10.84
CA PHE A 225 -12.95 -2.93 -11.37
C PHE A 225 -13.95 -2.07 -10.57
N ASN A 226 -13.83 -2.02 -9.24
CA ASN A 226 -14.67 -1.15 -8.40
C ASN A 226 -14.45 0.34 -8.75
N LYS A 227 -13.20 0.78 -8.90
CA LYS A 227 -12.86 2.18 -9.29
C LYS A 227 -13.36 2.53 -10.70
N THR A 228 -13.53 1.56 -11.58
CA THR A 228 -14.04 1.76 -12.95
C THR A 228 -15.55 1.54 -13.07
N GLY A 229 -16.25 1.28 -11.95
CA GLY A 229 -17.69 1.13 -11.90
C GLY A 229 -18.21 -0.28 -12.28
N ASN A 230 -17.33 -1.25 -12.49
CA ASN A 230 -17.71 -2.61 -12.81
C ASN A 230 -17.82 -3.45 -11.52
N PHE A 231 -18.91 -3.24 -10.78
CA PHE A 231 -19.10 -3.83 -9.46
C PHE A 231 -19.25 -5.36 -9.49
N GLU A 232 -19.90 -5.92 -10.52
CA GLU A 232 -20.04 -7.37 -10.67
C GLU A 232 -18.69 -8.10 -10.81
N LYS A 233 -17.78 -7.54 -11.63
CA LYS A 233 -16.44 -8.11 -11.77
C LYS A 233 -15.60 -7.90 -10.52
N ALA A 234 -15.75 -6.75 -9.84
CA ALA A 234 -15.08 -6.50 -8.58
C ALA A 234 -15.47 -7.55 -7.54
N GLU A 235 -16.77 -7.78 -7.35
CA GLU A 235 -17.32 -8.81 -6.48
C GLU A 235 -16.76 -10.20 -6.81
N ALA A 236 -16.81 -10.59 -8.09
CA ALA A 236 -16.33 -11.90 -8.53
C ALA A 236 -14.84 -12.14 -8.20
N PHE A 237 -13.98 -11.12 -8.32
CA PHE A 237 -12.56 -11.26 -8.00
C PHE A 237 -12.28 -11.22 -6.50
N TYR A 238 -13.02 -10.44 -5.71
CA TYR A 238 -12.93 -10.53 -4.24
C TYR A 238 -13.37 -11.91 -3.74
N LEU A 239 -14.47 -12.45 -4.27
CA LEU A 239 -14.93 -13.80 -3.91
C LEU A 239 -13.93 -14.88 -4.30
N LYS A 240 -13.26 -14.77 -5.46
CA LYS A 240 -12.16 -15.67 -5.84
C LYS A 240 -11.01 -15.57 -4.85
N ALA A 241 -10.62 -14.37 -4.44
CA ALA A 241 -9.57 -14.18 -3.43
C ALA A 241 -9.95 -14.84 -2.09
N LEU A 242 -11.19 -14.66 -1.63
CA LEU A 242 -11.72 -15.30 -0.41
C LEU A 242 -11.91 -16.81 -0.54
N ALA A 243 -12.08 -17.35 -1.73
CA ALA A 243 -12.10 -18.80 -1.96
C ALA A 243 -10.70 -19.42 -1.76
N VAL A 244 -9.63 -18.70 -2.06
CA VAL A 244 -8.25 -19.12 -1.81
C VAL A 244 -7.88 -18.93 -0.33
N ASN A 245 -8.17 -17.76 0.23
CA ASN A 245 -7.96 -17.47 1.66
C ASN A 245 -9.20 -16.77 2.24
N PRO A 246 -10.06 -17.49 2.97
CA PRO A 246 -11.28 -16.94 3.56
C PRO A 246 -11.06 -15.84 4.61
N GLU A 247 -9.82 -15.69 5.10
CA GLU A 247 -9.46 -14.71 6.13
C GLU A 247 -8.57 -13.58 5.59
N ASP A 248 -8.47 -13.46 4.27
CA ASP A 248 -7.70 -12.35 3.69
C ASP A 248 -8.36 -11.00 4.01
N LYS A 249 -7.67 -10.23 4.86
CA LYS A 249 -8.19 -8.96 5.38
C LYS A 249 -8.47 -7.92 4.30
N TYR A 250 -7.67 -7.90 3.23
CA TYR A 250 -7.86 -6.95 2.13
C TYR A 250 -9.04 -7.31 1.25
N ALA A 251 -9.24 -8.61 1.01
CA ALA A 251 -10.41 -9.08 0.28
C ALA A 251 -11.71 -8.88 1.07
N LEU A 252 -11.70 -9.17 2.39
CA LEU A 252 -12.84 -8.92 3.29
C LEU A 252 -13.19 -7.43 3.34
N LEU A 253 -12.19 -6.56 3.54
CA LEU A 253 -12.37 -5.11 3.55
C LEU A 253 -12.89 -4.60 2.22
N GLY A 254 -12.29 -5.06 1.11
CA GLY A 254 -12.65 -4.60 -0.23
C GLY A 254 -14.06 -5.00 -0.63
N LEU A 255 -14.45 -6.25 -0.37
CA LEU A 255 -15.80 -6.74 -0.66
C LEU A 255 -16.84 -6.12 0.28
N GLY A 256 -16.55 -6.03 1.56
CA GLY A 256 -17.42 -5.36 2.53
C GLY A 256 -17.66 -3.89 2.16
N SER A 257 -16.60 -3.17 1.77
CA SER A 257 -16.71 -1.78 1.30
C SER A 257 -17.49 -1.64 0.00
N LEU A 258 -17.40 -2.64 -0.90
CA LEU A 258 -18.20 -2.70 -2.12
C LEU A 258 -19.70 -2.83 -1.78
N TYR A 259 -20.06 -3.79 -0.92
CA TYR A 259 -21.45 -3.96 -0.50
C TYR A 259 -21.98 -2.76 0.28
N TYR A 260 -21.16 -2.16 1.17
CA TYR A 260 -21.50 -0.91 1.85
C TYR A 260 -21.83 0.23 0.87
N LYS A 261 -21.05 0.34 -0.21
CA LYS A 261 -21.25 1.37 -1.25
C LYS A 261 -22.53 1.18 -2.07
N ILE A 262 -22.92 -0.06 -2.33
CA ILE A 262 -24.18 -0.38 -3.06
C ILE A 262 -25.37 -0.59 -2.12
N GLU A 263 -25.19 -0.27 -0.83
CA GLU A 263 -26.20 -0.34 0.24
C GLU A 263 -26.76 -1.75 0.52
N ASP A 264 -26.01 -2.80 0.17
CA ASP A 264 -26.27 -4.17 0.62
C ASP A 264 -25.72 -4.36 2.04
N ASP A 265 -26.40 -3.74 3.00
CA ASP A 265 -25.97 -3.66 4.41
C ASP A 265 -25.80 -5.03 5.07
N GLU A 266 -26.60 -6.03 4.69
CA GLU A 266 -26.54 -7.39 5.24
C GLU A 266 -25.20 -8.05 4.91
N LYS A 267 -24.83 -8.07 3.63
CA LYS A 267 -23.57 -8.66 3.20
C LYS A 267 -22.36 -7.85 3.70
N ALA A 268 -22.48 -6.52 3.75
CA ALA A 268 -21.43 -5.67 4.29
C ALA A 268 -21.13 -6.01 5.75
N LEU A 269 -22.17 -6.12 6.60
CA LEU A 269 -22.05 -6.46 8.01
C LEU A 269 -21.38 -7.81 8.22
N GLN A 270 -21.81 -8.87 7.50
CA GLN A 270 -21.22 -10.21 7.62
C GLN A 270 -19.71 -10.20 7.39
N LEU A 271 -19.24 -9.46 6.38
CA LEU A 271 -17.81 -9.37 6.06
C LEU A 271 -17.04 -8.50 7.06
N PHE A 272 -17.63 -7.39 7.49
CA PHE A 272 -17.04 -6.50 8.46
C PHE A 272 -16.94 -7.13 9.85
N GLU A 273 -17.95 -7.87 10.30
CA GLU A 273 -17.92 -8.63 11.55
C GLU A 273 -16.83 -9.70 11.51
N LYS A 274 -16.70 -10.42 10.39
CA LYS A 274 -15.62 -11.37 10.20
C LYS A 274 -14.25 -10.69 10.25
N LEU A 275 -14.08 -9.55 9.59
CA LEU A 275 -12.84 -8.77 9.61
C LEU A 275 -12.51 -8.25 11.00
N LEU A 276 -13.49 -7.70 11.72
CA LEU A 276 -13.34 -7.22 13.10
C LEU A 276 -13.03 -8.36 14.08
N GLY A 277 -13.52 -9.57 13.82
CA GLY A 277 -13.16 -10.77 14.56
C GLY A 277 -11.69 -11.18 14.40
N LEU A 278 -11.11 -10.92 13.22
CA LEU A 278 -9.69 -11.15 12.95
C LEU A 278 -8.80 -10.03 13.50
N ASP A 279 -9.31 -8.81 13.49
CA ASP A 279 -8.58 -7.62 13.90
C ASP A 279 -9.56 -6.50 14.26
N GLY A 280 -9.82 -6.35 15.55
CA GLY A 280 -10.75 -5.35 16.08
C GLY A 280 -10.29 -3.89 15.90
N GLY A 281 -9.06 -3.66 15.43
CA GLY A 281 -8.46 -2.32 15.32
C GLY A 281 -8.78 -1.56 14.03
N TYR A 282 -9.62 -2.09 13.14
CA TYR A 282 -9.99 -1.40 11.90
C TYR A 282 -10.99 -0.25 12.12
N VAL A 283 -10.49 0.93 12.50
CA VAL A 283 -11.33 2.12 12.80
C VAL A 283 -12.27 2.48 11.65
N ALA A 284 -11.80 2.43 10.40
CA ALA A 284 -12.64 2.69 9.23
C ALA A 284 -13.81 1.69 9.12
N VAL A 285 -13.60 0.43 9.47
CA VAL A 285 -14.66 -0.60 9.45
C VAL A 285 -15.64 -0.37 10.59
N LEU A 286 -15.13 -0.06 11.79
CA LEU A 286 -15.99 0.30 12.95
C LEU A 286 -16.92 1.47 12.61
N THR A 287 -16.40 2.50 11.95
CA THR A 287 -17.22 3.65 11.52
C THR A 287 -18.23 3.28 10.43
N MET A 288 -17.87 2.41 9.47
CA MET A 288 -18.81 1.93 8.44
C MET A 288 -19.94 1.10 9.05
N VAL A 289 -19.63 0.21 10.00
CA VAL A 289 -20.63 -0.58 10.72
C VAL A 289 -21.55 0.33 11.53
N GLY A 290 -20.98 1.30 12.26
CA GLY A 290 -21.76 2.32 12.96
C GLY A 290 -22.70 3.09 12.02
N ASN A 291 -22.22 3.46 10.82
CA ASN A 291 -23.06 4.13 9.82
C ASN A 291 -24.22 3.24 9.33
N ILE A 292 -24.01 1.93 9.17
CA ILE A 292 -25.07 0.99 8.78
C ILE A 292 -26.14 0.96 9.86
N TYR A 293 -25.77 0.76 11.13
CA TYR A 293 -26.74 0.73 12.23
C TYR A 293 -27.45 2.07 12.40
N ARG A 294 -26.76 3.20 12.23
CA ARG A 294 -27.39 4.53 12.25
C ARG A 294 -28.42 4.72 11.13
N ARG A 295 -28.15 4.25 9.90
CA ARG A 295 -29.13 4.26 8.80
C ARG A 295 -30.39 3.43 9.14
N ARG A 296 -30.19 2.31 9.84
CA ARG A 296 -31.26 1.43 10.32
C ARG A 296 -32.00 2.01 11.54
N LYS A 297 -31.57 3.18 12.03
CA LYS A 297 -32.07 3.82 13.26
C LYS A 297 -31.81 3.01 14.54
N GLU A 298 -30.87 2.08 14.50
CA GLU A 298 -30.38 1.30 15.65
C GLU A 298 -29.26 2.11 16.32
N TYR A 299 -29.66 3.22 16.96
CA TYR A 299 -28.73 4.25 17.41
C TYR A 299 -27.85 3.81 18.58
N GLU A 300 -28.34 2.97 19.48
CA GLU A 300 -27.57 2.39 20.58
C GLU A 300 -26.39 1.58 20.04
N THR A 301 -26.68 0.64 19.15
CA THR A 301 -25.66 -0.21 18.51
C THR A 301 -24.68 0.64 17.70
N ALA A 302 -25.17 1.64 16.96
CA ALA A 302 -24.33 2.55 16.21
C ALA A 302 -23.33 3.28 17.14
N ALA A 303 -23.81 3.79 18.28
CA ALA A 303 -22.98 4.49 19.27
C ALA A 303 -21.86 3.57 19.82
N GLU A 304 -22.17 2.30 20.14
CA GLU A 304 -21.16 1.34 20.61
C GLU A 304 -20.01 1.16 19.62
N TYR A 305 -20.30 1.05 18.31
CA TYR A 305 -19.27 0.93 17.29
C TYR A 305 -18.44 2.20 17.12
N TYR A 306 -19.06 3.37 17.21
CA TYR A 306 -18.34 4.63 17.17
C TYR A 306 -17.49 4.85 18.43
N GLU A 307 -17.96 4.43 19.61
CA GLU A 307 -17.18 4.46 20.85
C GLU A 307 -15.95 3.56 20.76
N LYS A 308 -16.07 2.35 20.20
CA LYS A 308 -14.93 1.50 19.89
C LYS A 308 -13.94 2.21 18.94
N ALA A 309 -14.43 2.88 17.91
CA ALA A 309 -13.59 3.62 16.98
C ALA A 309 -12.83 4.77 17.68
N THR A 310 -13.51 5.57 18.53
CA THR A 310 -12.90 6.66 19.29
C THR A 310 -11.97 6.18 20.41
N SER A 311 -12.15 4.97 20.93
CA SER A 311 -11.20 4.37 21.89
C SER A 311 -9.85 4.04 21.28
N ILE A 312 -9.79 3.85 19.95
CA ILE A 312 -8.57 3.59 19.19
C ILE A 312 -8.00 4.90 18.64
N GLU A 313 -8.85 5.72 18.04
CA GLU A 313 -8.53 7.03 17.49
C GLU A 313 -9.42 8.09 18.10
N GLU A 314 -8.99 8.69 19.23
CA GLU A 314 -9.79 9.63 20.03
C GLU A 314 -10.41 10.78 19.22
N TRP A 315 -9.68 11.26 18.21
CA TRP A 315 -10.05 12.39 17.37
C TRP A 315 -10.56 12.00 15.99
N ASN A 316 -11.05 10.76 15.81
CA ASN A 316 -11.65 10.36 14.55
C ASN A 316 -12.95 11.13 14.31
N THR A 317 -12.90 12.15 13.44
CA THR A 317 -14.02 13.06 13.16
C THR A 317 -15.28 12.31 12.71
N PHE A 318 -15.14 11.24 11.92
CA PHE A 318 -16.30 10.45 11.44
C PHE A 318 -17.00 9.74 12.60
N ALA A 319 -16.23 9.17 13.52
CA ALA A 319 -16.79 8.50 14.69
C ALA A 319 -17.43 9.49 15.67
N LEU A 320 -16.76 10.62 15.94
CA LEU A 320 -17.30 11.69 16.78
C LEU A 320 -18.62 12.26 16.22
N TYR A 321 -18.66 12.47 14.91
CA TYR A 321 -19.86 12.92 14.21
C TYR A 321 -20.98 11.89 14.33
N GLY A 322 -20.65 10.61 14.10
CA GLY A 322 -21.58 9.50 14.24
C GLY A 322 -22.13 9.34 15.64
N LEU A 323 -21.31 9.55 16.69
CA LEU A 323 -21.74 9.58 18.10
C LEU A 323 -22.75 10.70 18.37
N GLY A 324 -22.44 11.91 17.93
CA GLY A 324 -23.35 13.03 18.05
C GLY A 324 -24.71 12.76 17.41
N ASP A 325 -24.69 12.28 16.16
CA ASP A 325 -25.92 11.93 15.42
C ASP A 325 -26.70 10.78 16.07
N SER A 326 -26.01 9.75 16.58
CA SER A 326 -26.66 8.62 17.27
C SER A 326 -27.32 9.07 18.55
N HIS A 327 -26.64 9.86 19.38
CA HIS A 327 -27.23 10.41 20.62
C HIS A 327 -28.37 11.38 20.34
N ARG A 328 -28.31 12.15 19.25
CA ARG A 328 -29.47 12.95 18.81
C ARG A 328 -30.65 12.06 18.43
N GLY A 329 -30.41 10.96 17.73
CA GLY A 329 -31.43 9.97 17.35
C GLY A 329 -32.08 9.30 18.56
N LEU A 330 -31.33 9.14 19.66
CA LEU A 330 -31.82 8.64 20.97
C LEU A 330 -32.53 9.71 21.83
N GLY A 331 -32.56 10.96 21.38
CA GLY A 331 -33.07 12.08 22.18
C GLY A 331 -32.10 12.58 23.27
N ASN A 332 -30.91 12.06 23.37
CA ASN A 332 -29.89 12.44 24.35
C ASN A 332 -29.09 13.67 23.85
N LEU A 333 -29.76 14.82 23.82
CA LEU A 333 -29.22 16.04 23.19
C LEU A 333 -27.94 16.56 23.84
N GLU A 334 -27.80 16.46 25.17
CA GLU A 334 -26.60 16.84 25.89
C GLU A 334 -25.38 16.06 25.44
N LYS A 335 -25.53 14.72 25.25
CA LYS A 335 -24.46 13.88 24.74
C LYS A 335 -24.16 14.18 23.28
N ALA A 336 -25.18 14.46 22.47
CA ALA A 336 -24.97 14.86 21.07
C ALA A 336 -24.13 16.12 20.98
N VAL A 337 -24.46 17.15 21.72
CA VAL A 337 -23.71 18.41 21.84
C VAL A 337 -22.29 18.17 22.34
N PHE A 338 -22.11 17.32 23.37
CA PHE A 338 -20.78 16.99 23.88
C PHE A 338 -19.85 16.43 22.76
N TRP A 339 -20.34 15.49 21.96
CA TRP A 339 -19.54 14.87 20.92
C TRP A 339 -19.26 15.83 19.75
N TRP A 340 -20.24 16.61 19.30
CA TRP A 340 -20.06 17.61 18.25
C TRP A 340 -19.14 18.75 18.69
N SER A 341 -19.20 19.15 19.98
CA SER A 341 -18.30 20.18 20.53
C SER A 341 -16.84 19.76 20.52
N LYS A 342 -16.52 18.47 20.66
CA LYS A 342 -15.15 17.97 20.45
C LYS A 342 -14.64 18.29 19.04
N ILE A 343 -15.47 18.11 18.02
CA ILE A 343 -15.08 18.47 16.63
C ILE A 343 -14.94 20.00 16.50
N LEU A 344 -15.90 20.76 17.03
CA LEU A 344 -15.87 22.23 16.98
C LEU A 344 -14.69 22.84 17.73
N HIS A 345 -14.08 22.13 18.68
CA HIS A 345 -12.84 22.56 19.31
C HIS A 345 -11.68 22.65 18.32
N ASN A 346 -11.59 21.70 17.40
CA ASN A 346 -10.53 21.65 16.37
C ASN A 346 -10.95 22.38 15.08
N GLU A 347 -12.25 22.41 14.79
CA GLU A 347 -12.85 23.00 13.60
C GLU A 347 -13.91 24.05 14.01
N PRO A 348 -13.53 25.19 14.62
CA PRO A 348 -14.48 26.14 15.22
C PRO A 348 -15.44 26.78 14.22
N ASN A 349 -15.12 26.72 12.93
CA ASN A 349 -15.89 27.26 11.83
C ASN A 349 -16.64 26.19 11.02
N ASN A 350 -16.84 25.00 11.58
CA ASN A 350 -17.63 23.95 10.92
C ASN A 350 -19.12 24.34 10.98
N GLN A 351 -19.60 24.96 9.90
CA GLN A 351 -20.91 25.57 9.79
C GLN A 351 -22.05 24.56 10.03
N ASP A 352 -21.96 23.36 9.47
CA ASP A 352 -22.98 22.31 9.66
C ASP A 352 -23.11 21.90 11.14
N LEU A 353 -21.98 21.76 11.85
CA LEU A 353 -22.02 21.43 13.28
C LEU A 353 -22.48 22.57 14.16
N LEU A 354 -22.12 23.83 13.83
CA LEU A 354 -22.63 25.00 14.55
C LEU A 354 -24.15 25.01 14.51
N THR A 355 -24.74 24.80 13.34
CA THR A 355 -26.20 24.78 13.20
C THR A 355 -26.83 23.58 13.90
N ARG A 356 -26.25 22.38 13.84
CA ARG A 356 -26.74 21.20 14.58
C ARG A 356 -26.71 21.39 16.09
N VAL A 357 -25.66 22.01 16.62
CA VAL A 357 -25.56 22.34 18.04
C VAL A 357 -26.60 23.39 18.40
N GLY A 358 -26.79 24.40 17.57
CA GLY A 358 -27.85 25.40 17.72
C GLY A 358 -29.25 24.76 17.80
N ASP A 359 -29.54 23.83 16.87
CA ASP A 359 -30.82 23.07 16.88
C ASP A 359 -30.99 22.24 18.15
N ALA A 360 -29.92 21.57 18.61
CA ALA A 360 -29.95 20.77 19.84
C ALA A 360 -30.18 21.66 21.08
N MET A 361 -29.49 22.82 21.16
CA MET A 361 -29.67 23.79 22.24
C MET A 361 -31.09 24.37 22.27
N MET A 362 -31.66 24.68 21.10
CA MET A 362 -33.06 25.12 20.99
C MET A 362 -34.02 24.05 21.52
N ASN A 363 -33.83 22.79 21.21
CA ASN A 363 -34.66 21.68 21.66
C ASN A 363 -34.47 21.34 23.16
N MET A 364 -33.44 21.89 23.81
CA MET A 364 -33.20 21.83 25.26
C MET A 364 -33.64 23.11 25.97
N ASP A 365 -34.41 23.99 25.32
CA ASP A 365 -34.85 25.31 25.85
C ASP A 365 -33.68 26.25 26.21
N ARG A 366 -32.48 26.03 25.67
CA ARG A 366 -31.28 26.85 25.86
C ARG A 366 -31.16 27.91 24.76
N SER A 367 -32.16 28.81 24.72
CA SER A 367 -32.35 29.77 23.64
C SER A 367 -31.15 30.70 23.37
N ALA A 368 -30.51 31.19 24.44
CA ALA A 368 -29.37 32.11 24.30
C ALA A 368 -28.15 31.42 23.63
N GLU A 369 -27.85 30.20 24.04
CA GLU A 369 -26.76 29.43 23.48
C GLU A 369 -27.06 28.97 22.03
N SER A 370 -28.32 28.61 21.78
CA SER A 370 -28.79 28.30 20.41
C SER A 370 -28.53 29.48 19.47
N LEU A 371 -28.94 30.68 19.88
CA LEU A 371 -28.74 31.91 19.11
C LEU A 371 -27.25 32.18 18.85
N GLU A 372 -26.40 32.02 19.86
CA GLU A 372 -24.95 32.20 19.71
C GLU A 372 -24.40 31.28 18.65
N HIS A 373 -24.76 29.99 18.65
CA HIS A 373 -24.28 29.02 17.66
C HIS A 373 -24.77 29.34 16.23
N TYR A 374 -26.03 29.75 16.06
CA TYR A 374 -26.56 30.18 14.77
C TYR A 374 -25.84 31.43 14.25
N MET A 375 -25.61 32.41 15.12
CA MET A 375 -24.86 33.64 14.75
C MET A 375 -23.42 33.31 14.33
N ARG A 376 -22.76 32.41 15.02
CA ARG A 376 -21.41 31.93 14.63
C ARG A 376 -21.45 31.22 13.28
N SER A 377 -22.48 30.42 12.99
CA SER A 377 -22.65 29.81 11.67
C SER A 377 -22.76 30.87 10.57
N LEU A 378 -23.57 31.93 10.78
CA LEU A 378 -23.74 33.03 9.83
C LEU A 378 -22.49 33.90 9.66
N GLN A 379 -21.61 33.96 10.66
CA GLN A 379 -20.30 34.64 10.53
C GLN A 379 -19.36 33.90 9.57
N VAL A 380 -19.50 32.57 9.42
CA VAL A 380 -18.75 31.79 8.46
C VAL A 380 -19.25 32.04 7.03
N GLY A 381 -20.56 32.17 6.87
CA GLY A 381 -21.20 32.41 5.57
C GLY A 381 -22.72 32.27 5.64
N PHE A 382 -23.37 32.43 4.50
CA PHE A 382 -24.81 32.21 4.42
C PHE A 382 -25.19 30.77 4.78
N ASP A 383 -26.11 30.64 5.74
CA ASP A 383 -26.63 29.34 6.18
C ASP A 383 -28.15 29.45 6.37
N LEU A 384 -28.86 28.88 5.43
CA LEU A 384 -30.32 28.92 5.44
C LEU A 384 -30.94 28.16 6.65
N TYR A 385 -30.27 27.12 7.14
CA TYR A 385 -30.77 26.35 8.28
C TYR A 385 -30.56 27.11 9.60
N ALA A 386 -29.43 27.80 9.74
CA ALA A 386 -29.21 28.69 10.89
C ALA A 386 -30.22 29.84 10.91
N LEU A 387 -30.47 30.51 9.78
CA LEU A 387 -31.51 31.54 9.67
C LEU A 387 -32.90 31.00 9.99
N LEU A 388 -33.26 29.83 9.50
CA LEU A 388 -34.54 29.18 9.79
C LEU A 388 -34.66 28.81 11.31
N GLY A 389 -33.57 28.32 11.90
CA GLY A 389 -33.50 28.09 13.36
C GLY A 389 -33.69 29.36 14.17
N MET A 390 -32.99 30.43 13.79
CA MET A 390 -33.16 31.77 14.41
C MET A 390 -34.59 32.28 14.26
N SER A 391 -35.17 32.14 13.06
CA SER A 391 -36.58 32.56 12.84
C SER A 391 -37.54 31.88 13.81
N ARG A 392 -37.42 30.56 13.95
CA ARG A 392 -38.23 29.76 14.92
C ARG A 392 -38.00 30.20 16.34
N LEU A 393 -36.76 30.48 16.72
CA LEU A 393 -36.40 30.94 18.05
C LEU A 393 -37.01 32.29 18.36
N HIS A 394 -36.88 33.26 17.46
CA HIS A 394 -37.52 34.59 17.57
C HIS A 394 -39.05 34.46 17.61
N ARG A 395 -39.65 33.65 16.74
CA ARG A 395 -41.09 33.41 16.76
C ARG A 395 -41.58 32.85 18.08
N ASN A 396 -40.83 31.89 18.69
CA ASN A 396 -41.18 31.28 19.97
C ASN A 396 -41.12 32.31 21.14
N HIS A 397 -40.29 33.36 21.03
CA HIS A 397 -40.20 34.46 22.00
C HIS A 397 -41.17 35.58 21.70
N GLY A 398 -41.90 35.57 20.60
CA GLY A 398 -42.82 36.63 20.16
C GLY A 398 -42.13 37.79 19.44
N ASP A 399 -40.85 37.64 19.06
CA ASP A 399 -40.07 38.64 18.34
C ASP A 399 -40.35 38.51 16.82
N TRP A 400 -41.61 38.77 16.44
CA TRP A 400 -42.16 38.54 15.11
C TRP A 400 -41.38 39.19 13.99
N LEU A 401 -40.89 40.44 14.19
CA LEU A 401 -40.17 41.20 13.17
C LEU A 401 -38.78 40.60 12.88
N ASP A 402 -38.07 40.13 13.88
CA ASP A 402 -36.78 39.43 13.71
C ASP A 402 -36.96 38.06 13.07
N ALA A 403 -38.03 37.36 13.43
CA ALA A 403 -38.41 36.09 12.81
C ALA A 403 -38.72 36.28 11.31
N GLU A 404 -39.51 37.27 10.93
CA GLU A 404 -39.82 37.63 9.55
C GLU A 404 -38.55 37.96 8.75
N ARG A 405 -37.68 38.81 9.33
CA ARG A 405 -36.42 39.21 8.69
C ARG A 405 -35.55 38.00 8.31
N CYS A 406 -35.39 37.03 9.20
CA CYS A 406 -34.62 35.80 8.93
C CYS A 406 -35.20 35.02 7.74
N CYS A 407 -36.52 34.87 7.68
CA CYS A 407 -37.16 34.17 6.55
C CYS A 407 -37.03 34.93 5.24
N LEU A 408 -37.16 36.26 5.23
CA LEU A 408 -37.02 37.09 4.05
C LEU A 408 -35.59 37.04 3.51
N GLU A 409 -34.57 37.01 4.39
CA GLU A 409 -33.16 36.85 3.98
C GLU A 409 -32.91 35.53 3.27
N ILE A 410 -33.57 34.43 3.72
CA ILE A 410 -33.51 33.15 3.02
C ILE A 410 -34.16 33.26 1.65
N LEU A 411 -35.35 33.84 1.58
CA LEU A 411 -36.10 33.98 0.30
C LEU A 411 -35.46 34.91 -0.70
N GLU A 412 -34.65 35.86 -0.26
CA GLU A 412 -33.81 36.68 -1.16
C GLU A 412 -32.79 35.84 -1.91
N LYS A 413 -32.21 34.80 -1.27
CA LYS A 413 -31.21 33.90 -1.87
C LYS A 413 -31.84 32.67 -2.52
N VAL A 414 -32.94 32.17 -1.95
CA VAL A 414 -33.66 30.96 -2.36
C VAL A 414 -35.15 31.24 -2.39
N PRO A 415 -35.68 31.91 -3.45
CA PRO A 415 -37.06 32.45 -3.51
C PRO A 415 -38.17 31.39 -3.32
N ALA A 416 -37.91 30.14 -3.70
CA ALA A 416 -38.90 29.05 -3.62
C ALA A 416 -38.69 28.12 -2.38
N HIS A 417 -37.98 28.60 -1.34
CA HIS A 417 -37.72 27.76 -0.17
C HIS A 417 -38.97 27.53 0.65
N GLN A 418 -39.63 26.40 0.42
CA GLN A 418 -40.95 26.04 0.94
C GLN A 418 -41.02 26.13 2.48
N ARG A 419 -39.97 25.67 3.21
CA ARG A 419 -39.95 25.74 4.68
C ARG A 419 -39.94 27.17 5.22
N SER A 420 -39.27 28.11 4.54
CA SER A 420 -39.29 29.52 4.95
C SER A 420 -40.62 30.16 4.65
N LEU A 421 -41.28 29.84 3.54
CA LEU A 421 -42.64 30.30 3.24
C LEU A 421 -43.63 29.76 4.27
N THR A 422 -43.55 28.51 4.65
CA THR A 422 -44.39 27.90 5.71
C THR A 422 -44.14 28.60 7.08
N GLU A 423 -42.88 28.90 7.42
CA GLU A 423 -42.53 29.59 8.66
C GLU A 423 -43.08 31.03 8.67
N LEU A 424 -43.08 31.75 7.53
CA LEU A 424 -43.69 33.06 7.37
C LEU A 424 -45.20 33.04 7.60
N ILE A 425 -45.91 31.98 7.17
CA ILE A 425 -47.33 31.83 7.47
C ILE A 425 -47.56 31.75 8.95
N GLU A 426 -46.77 30.99 9.70
CA GLU A 426 -46.91 30.87 11.15
C GLU A 426 -46.58 32.21 11.86
N ILE A 427 -45.59 32.93 11.40
CA ILE A 427 -45.23 34.27 11.91
C ILE A 427 -46.41 35.23 11.66
N TYR A 428 -46.95 35.31 10.45
CA TYR A 428 -48.05 36.23 10.14
C TYR A 428 -49.36 35.86 10.81
N LYS A 429 -49.63 34.57 11.07
CA LYS A 429 -50.72 34.11 11.94
C LYS A 429 -50.57 34.66 13.34
N GLY A 430 -49.34 34.55 13.91
CA GLY A 430 -49.02 35.09 15.25
C GLY A 430 -49.18 36.62 15.35
N MET A 431 -48.84 37.32 14.25
CA MET A 431 -49.04 38.77 14.16
C MET A 431 -50.50 39.18 13.88
N GLY A 432 -51.40 38.24 13.59
CA GLY A 432 -52.78 38.49 13.23
C GLY A 432 -52.96 39.08 11.80
N ASN A 433 -51.94 39.02 10.93
CA ASN A 433 -51.94 39.59 9.59
C ASN A 433 -52.45 38.62 8.55
N LYS A 434 -53.77 38.59 8.41
CA LYS A 434 -54.47 37.66 7.48
C LYS A 434 -54.15 37.91 6.01
N ASP A 435 -53.89 39.15 5.63
CA ASP A 435 -53.62 39.49 4.24
C ASP A 435 -52.28 38.89 3.76
N LYS A 436 -51.23 39.04 4.58
CA LYS A 436 -49.92 38.41 4.29
C LYS A 436 -49.98 36.87 4.37
N VAL A 437 -50.79 36.26 5.24
CA VAL A 437 -51.01 34.81 5.24
C VAL A 437 -51.55 34.35 3.89
N ASN A 438 -52.59 35.02 3.38
CA ASN A 438 -53.20 34.69 2.08
C ASN A 438 -52.22 34.89 0.90
N GLU A 439 -51.43 35.95 0.93
CA GLU A 439 -50.40 36.22 -0.06
C GLU A 439 -49.36 35.09 -0.14
N ILE A 440 -48.76 34.70 1.00
CA ILE A 440 -47.77 33.63 1.03
C ILE A 440 -48.36 32.26 0.67
N GLN A 441 -49.61 31.98 1.12
CA GLN A 441 -50.30 30.75 0.72
C GLN A 441 -50.49 30.69 -0.80
N SER A 442 -50.90 31.77 -1.44
CA SER A 442 -50.99 31.82 -2.90
C SER A 442 -49.67 31.54 -3.64
N ILE A 443 -48.53 32.00 -3.06
CA ILE A 443 -47.20 31.67 -3.61
C ILE A 443 -46.92 30.18 -3.49
N ILE A 444 -47.20 29.56 -2.34
CA ILE A 444 -47.01 28.13 -2.14
C ILE A 444 -47.87 27.34 -3.14
N ASP A 445 -49.15 27.67 -3.24
CA ASP A 445 -50.12 26.98 -4.14
C ASP A 445 -49.67 27.08 -5.61
N THR A 446 -49.08 28.19 -6.02
CA THR A 446 -48.49 28.37 -7.36
C THR A 446 -47.28 27.49 -7.59
N LEU A 447 -46.37 27.39 -6.59
CA LEU A 447 -45.18 26.56 -6.67
C LEU A 447 -45.50 25.06 -6.72
N GLU A 448 -46.59 24.63 -6.08
CA GLU A 448 -47.09 23.26 -6.15
C GLU A 448 -47.76 22.89 -7.48
N GLN A 449 -48.26 23.86 -8.22
CA GLN A 449 -48.85 23.64 -9.57
C GLN A 449 -47.81 23.57 -10.68
N ASP A 450 -46.64 24.19 -10.47
CA ASP A 450 -45.54 24.28 -11.45
C ASP A 450 -44.49 23.17 -11.30
N GLY A 451 -44.53 22.32 -10.27
CA GLY A 451 -43.59 21.23 -9.96
C GLY A 451 -44.19 19.84 -10.11
#